data_d3a50eeafff9985e1e6c1d1912bf3322
#
_entry.id   d3a50eeafff9985e1e6c1d1912bf3322
#
_cell.length_a   1.000
_cell.length_b   1.000
_cell.length_c   1.000
_cell.angle_alpha   90.00
_cell.angle_beta   90.00
_cell.angle_gamma   90.00
#
_symmetry.space_group_name_H-M   'P 1'
#
loop_
_entity.id
_entity.type
_entity.pdbx_description
1 polymer ?
#
loop_
_entity_poly.entity_id
_entity_poly.type
_entity_poly.pdbx_seq_one_letter_code
_entity_poly.pdbx_strand_id
1 'polypeptide(L)'
;IAMAMDTLKITNADIFGVSQGGMIAQYLAIDRPDLVNQLVLAVTLSKNNETVERTVNDWIHITEQNNMKRLITDMAEKMYSDIYVKRYKPFMSLLAVLQKPKNVSRFIALAKACLSCEAYDELYKIQCPVFVIGGMQDKVVSGEASLEIAKKLGCEIFMYDDLGHAAYEEAKDFNQRVYNFFQHK
;
A
#
# COMPACT_ATOMS: atom_id res chain seq x y z
N ILE A 1 12.88 8.48 6.09
CA ILE A 1 13.54 7.86 4.91
C ILE A 1 14.57 8.82 4.36
N ALA A 2 14.22 10.05 3.93
CA ALA A 2 15.15 11.02 3.33
C ALA A 2 16.43 11.21 4.14
N MET A 3 16.34 11.50 5.44
CA MET A 3 17.53 11.63 6.32
C MET A 3 18.43 10.39 6.33
N ALA A 4 17.85 9.19 6.27
CA ALA A 4 18.64 7.95 6.20
C ALA A 4 19.34 7.83 4.85
N MET A 5 18.67 8.17 3.75
CA MET A 5 19.29 8.20 2.42
C MET A 5 20.43 9.21 2.36
N ASP A 6 20.22 10.43 2.88
CA ASP A 6 21.26 11.45 2.97
C ASP A 6 22.49 10.96 3.77
N THR A 7 22.24 10.33 4.94
CA THR A 7 23.31 9.79 5.79
C THR A 7 24.11 8.68 5.09
N LEU A 8 23.40 7.82 4.33
CA LEU A 8 24.00 6.72 3.58
C LEU A 8 24.51 7.14 2.21
N LYS A 9 24.37 8.42 1.84
CA LYS A 9 24.74 8.98 0.52
C LYS A 9 24.06 8.25 -0.65
N ILE A 10 22.81 7.83 -0.44
CA ILE A 10 21.97 7.23 -1.47
C ILE A 10 21.24 8.37 -2.19
N THR A 11 21.47 8.48 -3.49
CA THR A 11 20.81 9.45 -4.37
C THR A 11 20.23 8.74 -5.56
N ASN A 12 19.15 9.30 -6.15
CA ASN A 12 18.60 8.83 -7.41
C ASN A 12 18.27 7.32 -7.40
N ALA A 13 17.54 6.87 -6.36
CA ALA A 13 17.17 5.48 -6.18
C ALA A 13 15.84 5.13 -6.84
N ASP A 14 15.70 3.90 -7.29
CA ASP A 14 14.40 3.35 -7.69
C ASP A 14 13.61 2.99 -6.43
N ILE A 15 12.41 3.56 -6.32
CA ILE A 15 11.57 3.44 -5.12
C ILE A 15 10.33 2.59 -5.43
N PHE A 16 10.10 1.57 -4.61
CA PHE A 16 8.91 0.75 -4.64
C PHE A 16 8.14 0.89 -3.33
N GLY A 17 6.93 1.43 -3.39
CA GLY A 17 6.06 1.64 -2.25
C GLY A 17 4.77 0.81 -2.33
N VAL A 18 4.50 -0.03 -1.33
CA VAL A 18 3.27 -0.84 -1.23
C VAL A 18 2.38 -0.27 -0.13
N SER A 19 1.09 -0.08 -0.41
CA SER A 19 0.09 0.36 0.56
C SER A 19 0.54 1.63 1.32
N GLN A 20 0.67 1.62 2.63
CA GLN A 20 1.24 2.73 3.42
C GLN A 20 2.64 3.13 2.94
N GLY A 21 3.45 2.17 2.48
CA GLY A 21 4.75 2.47 1.87
C GLY A 21 4.63 3.30 0.59
N GLY A 22 3.55 3.11 -0.17
CA GLY A 22 3.23 3.94 -1.33
C GLY A 22 2.84 5.37 -0.95
N MET A 23 2.09 5.57 0.15
CA MET A 23 1.80 6.89 0.70
C MET A 23 3.09 7.64 1.06
N ILE A 24 4.00 6.95 1.75
CA ILE A 24 5.31 7.49 2.14
C ILE A 24 6.19 7.80 0.93
N ALA A 25 6.17 6.93 -0.08
CA ALA A 25 6.96 7.09 -1.31
C ALA A 25 6.51 8.29 -2.14
N GLN A 26 5.21 8.61 -2.16
CA GLN A 26 4.67 9.82 -2.77
C GLN A 26 5.26 11.07 -2.12
N TYR A 27 5.20 11.20 -0.78
CA TYR A 27 5.80 12.33 -0.07
C TYR A 27 7.32 12.41 -0.28
N LEU A 28 8.02 11.28 -0.33
CA LEU A 28 9.45 11.28 -0.64
C LEU A 28 9.71 11.87 -2.03
N ALA A 29 8.95 11.46 -3.05
CA ALA A 29 9.12 11.94 -4.40
C ALA A 29 8.69 13.42 -4.57
N ILE A 30 7.72 13.89 -3.79
CA ILE A 30 7.27 15.29 -3.75
C ILE A 30 8.31 16.18 -3.09
N ASP A 31 8.79 15.79 -1.90
CA ASP A 31 9.65 16.63 -1.06
C ASP A 31 11.14 16.55 -1.46
N ARG A 32 11.56 15.41 -2.00
CA ARG A 32 12.96 15.11 -2.33
C ARG A 32 13.08 14.42 -3.69
N PRO A 33 12.70 15.10 -4.79
CA PRO A 33 12.80 14.54 -6.14
C PRO A 33 14.24 14.15 -6.52
N ASP A 34 15.25 14.75 -5.88
CA ASP A 34 16.68 14.41 -6.03
C ASP A 34 17.03 13.00 -5.56
N LEU A 35 16.20 12.38 -4.73
CA LEU A 35 16.42 11.03 -4.19
C LEU A 35 15.75 9.93 -5.01
N VAL A 36 14.81 10.26 -5.90
CA VAL A 36 13.95 9.29 -6.57
C VAL A 36 14.22 9.28 -8.08
N ASN A 37 14.71 8.14 -8.58
CA ASN A 37 14.95 7.92 -10.01
C ASN A 37 13.67 7.47 -10.73
N GLN A 38 13.04 6.41 -10.23
CA GLN A 38 11.77 5.87 -10.72
C GLN A 38 10.92 5.47 -9.52
N LEU A 39 9.59 5.51 -9.67
CA LEU A 39 8.65 5.28 -8.58
C LEU A 39 7.59 4.24 -8.98
N VAL A 40 7.48 3.15 -8.23
CA VAL A 40 6.35 2.23 -8.32
C VAL A 40 5.44 2.40 -7.11
N LEU A 41 4.17 2.63 -7.36
CA LEU A 41 3.12 2.77 -6.36
C LEU A 41 2.15 1.60 -6.46
N ALA A 42 2.15 0.73 -5.46
CA ALA A 42 1.35 -0.48 -5.46
C ALA A 42 0.25 -0.45 -4.38
N VAL A 43 -0.99 -0.75 -4.79
CA VAL A 43 -2.17 -0.90 -3.90
C VAL A 43 -2.23 0.20 -2.83
N THR A 44 -2.14 1.46 -3.26
CA THR A 44 -2.02 2.62 -2.38
C THR A 44 -3.02 3.72 -2.75
N LEU A 45 -3.10 4.73 -1.93
CA LEU A 45 -3.92 5.92 -2.16
C LEU A 45 -3.07 7.19 -2.02
N SER A 46 -3.58 8.31 -2.54
CA SER A 46 -2.97 9.64 -2.40
C SER A 46 -3.81 10.62 -1.58
N LYS A 47 -5.05 10.28 -1.31
CA LYS A 47 -5.97 11.02 -0.42
C LYS A 47 -6.87 10.05 0.31
N ASN A 48 -7.39 10.49 1.45
CA ASN A 48 -8.38 9.72 2.21
C ASN A 48 -9.65 9.44 1.38
N ASN A 49 -10.31 8.30 1.62
CA ASN A 49 -11.59 7.93 1.03
C ASN A 49 -12.42 7.08 2.01
N GLU A 50 -13.73 6.94 1.73
CA GLU A 50 -14.66 6.23 2.63
C GLU A 50 -14.24 4.77 2.91
N THR A 51 -13.63 4.09 1.94
CA THR A 51 -13.21 2.69 2.09
C THR A 51 -12.07 2.57 3.09
N VAL A 52 -11.01 3.38 2.96
CA VAL A 52 -9.89 3.36 3.90
C VAL A 52 -10.32 3.87 5.26
N GLU A 53 -11.13 4.92 5.30
CA GLU A 53 -11.61 5.48 6.57
C GLU A 53 -12.38 4.43 7.39
N ARG A 54 -13.35 3.77 6.78
CA ARG A 54 -14.12 2.70 7.42
C ARG A 54 -13.21 1.55 7.84
N THR A 55 -12.39 1.05 6.93
CA THR A 55 -11.55 -0.14 7.16
C THR A 55 -10.54 0.10 8.27
N VAL A 56 -9.84 1.23 8.23
CA VAL A 56 -8.80 1.55 9.22
C VAL A 56 -9.41 1.85 10.60
N ASN A 57 -10.54 2.56 10.67
CA ASN A 57 -11.23 2.80 11.93
C ASN A 57 -11.76 1.50 12.56
N ASP A 58 -12.28 0.57 11.75
CA ASP A 58 -12.67 -0.77 12.20
C ASP A 58 -11.48 -1.51 12.82
N TRP A 59 -10.32 -1.49 12.16
CA TRP A 59 -9.10 -2.14 12.66
C TRP A 59 -8.59 -1.52 13.95
N ILE A 60 -8.63 -0.19 14.07
CA ILE A 60 -8.29 0.52 15.30
C ILE A 60 -9.21 0.06 16.43
N HIS A 61 -10.53 0.08 16.20
CA HIS A 61 -11.52 -0.30 17.20
C HIS A 61 -11.37 -1.76 17.66
N ILE A 62 -11.21 -2.70 16.71
CA ILE A 62 -10.95 -4.12 17.02
C ILE A 62 -9.66 -4.28 17.85
N THR A 63 -8.63 -3.48 17.54
CA THR A 63 -7.34 -3.52 18.22
C THR A 63 -7.46 -2.98 19.64
N GLU A 64 -8.21 -1.90 19.85
CA GLU A 64 -8.49 -1.33 21.17
C GLU A 64 -9.27 -2.29 22.08
N GLN A 65 -10.14 -3.13 21.47
CA GLN A 65 -10.83 -4.21 22.17
C GLN A 65 -9.93 -5.42 22.47
N ASN A 66 -8.64 -5.38 22.09
CA ASN A 66 -7.68 -6.48 22.23
C ASN A 66 -8.14 -7.79 21.53
N ASN A 67 -8.97 -7.69 20.49
CA ASN A 67 -9.49 -8.84 19.75
C ASN A 67 -8.62 -9.18 18.53
N MET A 68 -7.39 -9.62 18.80
CA MET A 68 -6.40 -9.86 17.75
C MET A 68 -6.82 -10.93 16.74
N LYS A 69 -7.58 -11.93 17.16
CA LYS A 69 -8.10 -12.96 16.23
C LYS A 69 -9.03 -12.34 15.20
N ARG A 70 -9.97 -11.48 15.66
CA ARG A 70 -10.89 -10.77 14.76
C ARG A 70 -10.13 -9.83 13.84
N LEU A 71 -9.13 -9.08 14.36
CA LEU A 71 -8.31 -8.19 13.56
C LEU A 71 -7.65 -8.92 12.39
N ILE A 72 -6.91 -10.01 12.66
CA ILE A 72 -6.19 -10.76 11.62
C ILE A 72 -7.16 -11.40 10.62
N THR A 73 -8.31 -11.90 11.09
CA THR A 73 -9.33 -12.47 10.19
C THR A 73 -9.90 -11.39 9.27
N ASP A 74 -10.30 -10.24 9.81
CA ASP A 74 -10.87 -9.13 9.03
C ASP A 74 -9.83 -8.55 8.05
N MET A 75 -8.58 -8.39 8.49
CA MET A 75 -7.48 -7.98 7.60
C MET A 75 -7.32 -8.95 6.43
N ALA A 76 -7.30 -10.25 6.70
CA ALA A 76 -7.16 -11.25 5.64
C ALA A 76 -8.34 -11.23 4.66
N GLU A 77 -9.58 -11.11 5.14
CA GLU A 77 -10.77 -11.06 4.31
C GLU A 77 -10.86 -9.79 3.44
N LYS A 78 -10.24 -8.69 3.87
CA LYS A 78 -10.19 -7.44 3.11
C LYS A 78 -9.00 -7.36 2.17
N MET A 79 -7.87 -7.98 2.52
CA MET A 79 -6.64 -7.89 1.75
C MET A 79 -6.57 -8.90 0.60
N TYR A 80 -6.97 -10.16 0.86
CA TYR A 80 -6.80 -11.27 -0.08
C TYR A 80 -8.06 -11.59 -0.85
N SER A 81 -7.91 -12.28 -1.98
CA SER A 81 -9.04 -12.81 -2.75
C SER A 81 -9.82 -13.85 -1.95
N ASP A 82 -11.11 -14.00 -2.27
CA ASP A 82 -11.97 -15.00 -1.62
C ASP A 82 -11.42 -16.44 -1.78
N ILE A 83 -10.77 -16.71 -2.90
CA ILE A 83 -10.12 -18.02 -3.17
C ILE A 83 -8.98 -18.24 -2.19
N TYR A 84 -8.13 -17.23 -2.00
CA TYR A 84 -7.02 -17.30 -1.06
C TYR A 84 -7.51 -17.48 0.39
N VAL A 85 -8.48 -16.66 0.80
CA VAL A 85 -9.07 -16.74 2.15
C VAL A 85 -9.67 -18.12 2.41
N LYS A 86 -10.45 -18.69 1.48
CA LYS A 86 -11.02 -20.03 1.60
C LYS A 86 -9.94 -21.11 1.76
N ARG A 87 -8.85 -21.01 1.00
CA ARG A 87 -7.73 -21.97 1.04
C ARG A 87 -7.02 -21.96 2.39
N TYR A 88 -6.80 -20.80 2.99
CA TYR A 88 -6.05 -20.64 4.22
C TYR A 88 -6.92 -20.56 5.48
N LYS A 89 -8.24 -20.56 5.34
CA LYS A 89 -9.20 -20.51 6.45
C LYS A 89 -8.90 -21.46 7.61
N PRO A 90 -8.50 -22.74 7.39
CA PRO A 90 -8.17 -23.66 8.49
C PRO A 90 -6.97 -23.19 9.34
N PHE A 91 -6.08 -22.41 8.76
CA PHE A 91 -4.84 -21.93 9.39
C PHE A 91 -4.96 -20.51 9.98
N MET A 92 -6.08 -19.82 9.77
CA MET A 92 -6.26 -18.43 10.19
C MET A 92 -6.10 -18.23 11.70
N SER A 93 -6.55 -19.19 12.51
CA SER A 93 -6.38 -19.11 13.97
C SER A 93 -4.92 -19.18 14.40
N LEU A 94 -4.11 -19.99 13.71
CA LEU A 94 -2.67 -20.06 13.96
C LEU A 94 -1.96 -18.80 13.49
N LEU A 95 -2.30 -18.31 12.30
CA LEU A 95 -1.76 -17.06 11.76
C LEU A 95 -2.09 -15.87 12.68
N ALA A 96 -3.29 -15.81 13.24
CA ALA A 96 -3.68 -14.77 14.18
C ALA A 96 -2.81 -14.71 15.46
N VAL A 97 -2.31 -15.87 15.92
CA VAL A 97 -1.38 -15.92 17.05
C VAL A 97 0.02 -15.43 16.65
N LEU A 98 0.49 -15.83 15.46
CA LEU A 98 1.84 -15.52 14.99
C LEU A 98 1.99 -14.08 14.50
N GLN A 99 0.96 -13.52 13.87
CA GLN A 99 1.00 -12.20 13.23
C GLN A 99 0.42 -11.07 14.08
N LYS A 100 0.02 -11.33 15.33
CA LYS A 100 -0.50 -10.27 16.18
C LYS A 100 0.51 -9.13 16.33
N PRO A 101 0.08 -7.86 16.29
CA PRO A 101 0.96 -6.72 16.53
C PRO A 101 1.68 -6.82 17.86
N LYS A 102 3.00 -6.78 17.86
CA LYS A 102 3.81 -6.79 19.10
C LYS A 102 3.64 -5.51 19.92
N ASN A 103 3.28 -4.41 19.25
CA ASN A 103 3.07 -3.12 19.87
C ASN A 103 1.77 -2.50 19.33
N VAL A 104 0.72 -2.58 20.14
CA VAL A 104 -0.62 -2.07 19.81
C VAL A 104 -0.62 -0.57 19.57
N SER A 105 0.06 0.21 20.43
CA SER A 105 0.11 1.66 20.29
C SER A 105 0.77 2.09 18.97
N ARG A 106 1.84 1.38 18.57
CA ARG A 106 2.50 1.62 17.28
C ARG A 106 1.58 1.27 16.10
N PHE A 107 0.87 0.15 16.19
CA PHE A 107 -0.11 -0.23 15.15
C PHE A 107 -1.17 0.87 14.97
N ILE A 108 -1.78 1.34 16.07
CA ILE A 108 -2.79 2.39 16.03
C ILE A 108 -2.22 3.70 15.47
N ALA A 109 -1.00 4.08 15.86
CA ALA A 109 -0.36 5.29 15.35
C ALA A 109 -0.13 5.21 13.83
N LEU A 110 0.34 4.07 13.32
CA LEU A 110 0.54 3.84 11.89
C LEU A 110 -0.80 3.79 11.12
N ALA A 111 -1.81 3.17 11.69
CA ALA A 111 -3.16 3.14 11.13
C ALA A 111 -3.74 4.56 11.00
N LYS A 112 -3.64 5.38 12.06
CA LYS A 112 -4.06 6.79 12.01
C LYS A 112 -3.28 7.61 10.98
N ALA A 113 -1.99 7.33 10.79
CA ALA A 113 -1.19 8.00 9.77
C ALA A 113 -1.70 7.72 8.35
N CYS A 114 -2.27 6.53 8.07
CA CYS A 114 -2.89 6.24 6.78
C CYS A 114 -4.10 7.16 6.51
N LEU A 115 -4.89 7.48 7.55
CA LEU A 115 -6.06 8.35 7.45
C LEU A 115 -5.70 9.83 7.17
N SER A 116 -4.46 10.22 7.41
CA SER A 116 -3.97 11.59 7.19
C SER A 116 -3.24 11.77 5.85
N CYS A 117 -3.30 10.78 4.97
CA CYS A 117 -2.68 10.91 3.64
C CYS A 117 -3.46 11.86 2.76
N GLU A 118 -2.84 12.97 2.35
CA GLU A 118 -3.41 14.04 1.53
C GLU A 118 -2.36 14.54 0.50
N ALA A 119 -1.75 13.61 -0.23
CA ALA A 119 -0.74 13.93 -1.24
C ALA A 119 -1.34 14.28 -2.61
N TYR A 120 -2.64 14.01 -2.84
CA TYR A 120 -3.27 14.05 -4.15
C TYR A 120 -3.07 15.37 -4.90
N ASP A 121 -3.25 16.50 -4.22
CA ASP A 121 -3.13 17.82 -4.84
C ASP A 121 -1.69 18.19 -5.14
N GLU A 122 -0.73 17.53 -4.50
CA GLU A 122 0.71 17.77 -4.69
C GLU A 122 1.38 16.77 -5.63
N LEU A 123 0.68 15.75 -6.13
CA LEU A 123 1.24 14.73 -7.03
C LEU A 123 1.90 15.31 -8.27
N TYR A 124 1.46 16.47 -8.76
CA TYR A 124 2.07 17.15 -9.91
C TYR A 124 3.53 17.57 -9.70
N LYS A 125 4.03 17.54 -8.44
CA LYS A 125 5.44 17.83 -8.11
C LYS A 125 6.35 16.62 -8.35
N ILE A 126 5.79 15.43 -8.52
CA ILE A 126 6.56 14.21 -8.82
C ILE A 126 7.12 14.32 -10.24
N GLN A 127 8.44 14.29 -10.37
CA GLN A 127 9.16 14.54 -11.62
C GLN A 127 9.72 13.28 -12.28
N CYS A 128 9.80 12.18 -11.53
CA CYS A 128 10.33 10.91 -12.02
C CYS A 128 9.25 10.09 -12.76
N PRO A 129 9.64 9.13 -13.62
CA PRO A 129 8.71 8.14 -14.16
C PRO A 129 7.99 7.39 -13.04
N VAL A 130 6.66 7.19 -13.21
CA VAL A 130 5.82 6.50 -12.22
C VAL A 130 5.08 5.35 -12.89
N PHE A 131 5.05 4.20 -12.21
CA PHE A 131 4.19 3.08 -12.54
C PHE A 131 3.24 2.78 -11.37
N VAL A 132 1.96 2.72 -11.66
CA VAL A 132 0.94 2.35 -10.67
C VAL A 132 0.50 0.92 -10.91
N ILE A 133 0.39 0.11 -9.85
CA ILE A 133 -0.08 -1.27 -9.96
C ILE A 133 -1.05 -1.57 -8.82
N GLY A 134 -2.24 -2.12 -9.14
CA GLY A 134 -3.30 -2.31 -8.16
C GLY A 134 -4.19 -3.51 -8.44
N GLY A 135 -5.15 -3.73 -7.54
CA GLY A 135 -6.21 -4.72 -7.68
C GLY A 135 -7.58 -4.04 -7.70
N MET A 136 -8.44 -4.40 -8.65
CA MET A 136 -9.80 -3.85 -8.76
C MET A 136 -10.68 -4.22 -7.56
N GLN A 137 -10.40 -5.36 -6.90
CA GLN A 137 -11.14 -5.87 -5.75
C GLN A 137 -10.55 -5.39 -4.41
N ASP A 138 -9.75 -4.33 -4.39
CA ASP A 138 -9.15 -3.79 -3.17
C ASP A 138 -10.22 -3.24 -2.20
N LYS A 139 -10.41 -3.93 -1.08
CA LYS A 139 -11.36 -3.57 -0.01
C LYS A 139 -10.70 -2.76 1.12
N VAL A 140 -9.40 -2.44 0.99
CA VAL A 140 -8.63 -1.69 2.01
C VAL A 140 -8.53 -0.23 1.63
N VAL A 141 -8.04 0.07 0.41
CA VAL A 141 -7.86 1.45 -0.06
C VAL A 141 -8.76 1.82 -1.23
N SER A 142 -9.58 0.89 -1.74
CA SER A 142 -10.33 0.92 -3.01
C SER A 142 -9.44 0.77 -4.25
N GLY A 143 -9.88 -0.08 -5.20
CA GLY A 143 -9.21 -0.19 -6.49
C GLY A 143 -9.19 1.13 -7.28
N GLU A 144 -10.22 1.97 -7.09
CA GLU A 144 -10.33 3.29 -7.69
C GLU A 144 -9.19 4.23 -7.27
N ALA A 145 -8.64 4.07 -6.06
CA ALA A 145 -7.55 4.92 -5.58
C ALA A 145 -6.30 4.81 -6.48
N SER A 146 -5.97 3.61 -6.95
CA SER A 146 -4.88 3.40 -7.92
C SER A 146 -5.16 4.08 -9.26
N LEU A 147 -6.41 3.98 -9.76
CA LEU A 147 -6.84 4.64 -11.00
C LEU A 147 -6.77 6.17 -10.88
N GLU A 148 -7.18 6.73 -9.73
CA GLU A 148 -7.10 8.17 -9.46
C GLU A 148 -5.66 8.68 -9.49
N ILE A 149 -4.72 7.97 -8.86
CA ILE A 149 -3.29 8.33 -8.87
C ILE A 149 -2.76 8.35 -10.30
N ALA A 150 -2.97 7.26 -11.05
CA ALA A 150 -2.47 7.15 -12.41
C ALA A 150 -3.06 8.22 -13.33
N LYS A 151 -4.36 8.50 -13.21
CA LYS A 151 -5.03 9.57 -13.96
C LYS A 151 -4.46 10.96 -13.63
N LYS A 152 -4.21 11.24 -12.35
CA LYS A 152 -3.67 12.53 -11.89
C LYS A 152 -2.25 12.76 -12.39
N LEU A 153 -1.44 11.70 -12.41
CA LEU A 153 -0.05 11.74 -12.87
C LEU A 153 0.10 11.57 -14.40
N GLY A 154 -0.93 11.05 -15.08
CA GLY A 154 -0.82 10.70 -16.50
C GLY A 154 0.22 9.59 -16.75
N CYS A 155 0.37 8.64 -15.82
CA CYS A 155 1.41 7.64 -15.84
C CYS A 155 0.88 6.23 -16.21
N GLU A 156 1.80 5.29 -16.43
CA GLU A 156 1.48 3.89 -16.67
C GLU A 156 0.76 3.25 -15.48
N ILE A 157 -0.24 2.41 -15.76
CA ILE A 157 -0.97 1.66 -14.75
C ILE A 157 -1.26 0.24 -15.20
N PHE A 158 -1.21 -0.70 -14.28
CA PHE A 158 -1.71 -2.05 -14.46
C PHE A 158 -2.63 -2.45 -13.30
N MET A 159 -3.83 -2.96 -13.63
CA MET A 159 -4.82 -3.41 -12.64
C MET A 159 -5.11 -4.89 -12.81
N TYR A 160 -5.11 -5.61 -11.69
CA TYR A 160 -5.59 -7.00 -11.64
C TYR A 160 -7.10 -7.01 -11.37
N ASP A 161 -7.89 -7.54 -12.30
CA ASP A 161 -9.36 -7.51 -12.21
C ASP A 161 -9.91 -8.35 -11.03
N ASP A 162 -9.28 -9.50 -10.76
CA ASP A 162 -9.74 -10.49 -9.79
C ASP A 162 -9.02 -10.43 -8.43
N LEU A 163 -8.06 -9.53 -8.26
CA LEU A 163 -7.27 -9.41 -7.04
C LEU A 163 -7.59 -8.13 -6.27
N GLY A 164 -7.31 -8.17 -4.97
CA GLY A 164 -7.51 -7.06 -4.05
C GLY A 164 -6.20 -6.43 -3.60
N HIS A 165 -6.18 -6.01 -2.33
CA HIS A 165 -5.05 -5.32 -1.72
C HIS A 165 -3.75 -6.14 -1.71
N ALA A 166 -3.86 -7.47 -1.56
CA ALA A 166 -2.70 -8.37 -1.56
C ALA A 166 -2.25 -8.82 -2.97
N ALA A 167 -2.60 -8.08 -4.03
CA ALA A 167 -2.18 -8.40 -5.39
C ALA A 167 -0.66 -8.63 -5.52
N TYR A 168 0.15 -7.92 -4.73
CA TYR A 168 1.61 -8.07 -4.68
C TYR A 168 2.09 -9.42 -4.11
N GLU A 169 1.23 -10.17 -3.42
CA GLU A 169 1.51 -11.52 -2.91
C GLU A 169 0.85 -12.62 -3.76
N GLU A 170 -0.35 -12.34 -4.30
CA GLU A 170 -1.14 -13.34 -5.02
C GLU A 170 -0.79 -13.44 -6.50
N ALA A 171 -0.44 -12.33 -7.15
CA ALA A 171 -0.16 -12.31 -8.58
C ALA A 171 1.25 -12.80 -8.90
N LYS A 172 1.35 -13.87 -9.70
CA LYS A 172 2.63 -14.51 -10.03
C LYS A 172 3.58 -13.61 -10.84
N ASP A 173 3.03 -12.71 -11.64
CA ASP A 173 3.78 -11.81 -12.53
C ASP A 173 4.02 -10.41 -11.93
N PHE A 174 3.54 -10.16 -10.70
CA PHE A 174 3.66 -8.85 -10.06
C PHE A 174 5.11 -8.35 -10.00
N ASN A 175 6.00 -9.15 -9.44
CA ASN A 175 7.40 -8.81 -9.31
C ASN A 175 8.08 -8.60 -10.69
N GLN A 176 7.68 -9.37 -11.70
CA GLN A 176 8.22 -9.21 -13.05
C GLN A 176 7.79 -7.89 -13.69
N ARG A 177 6.55 -7.43 -13.44
CA ARG A 177 6.07 -6.13 -13.93
C ARG A 177 6.85 -4.98 -13.29
N VAL A 178 7.01 -5.01 -11.97
CA VAL A 178 7.80 -4.02 -11.22
C VAL A 178 9.25 -4.02 -11.71
N TYR A 179 9.85 -5.19 -11.86
CA TYR A 179 11.22 -5.32 -12.36
C TYR A 179 11.36 -4.77 -13.78
N ASN A 180 10.45 -5.11 -14.69
CA ASN A 180 10.47 -4.63 -16.07
C ASN A 180 10.42 -3.10 -16.12
N PHE A 181 9.53 -2.48 -15.34
CA PHE A 181 9.44 -1.03 -15.27
C PHE A 181 10.79 -0.39 -14.89
N PHE A 182 11.45 -0.91 -13.85
CA PHE A 182 12.75 -0.40 -13.43
C PHE A 182 13.90 -0.65 -14.42
N GLN A 183 13.73 -1.56 -15.38
CA GLN A 183 14.73 -1.80 -16.44
C GLN A 183 14.54 -0.88 -17.66
N HIS A 184 13.37 -0.29 -17.85
CA HIS A 184 13.12 0.67 -18.93
C HIS A 184 13.61 2.06 -18.49
N LYS A 185 14.79 2.43 -19.03
CA LYS A 185 15.37 3.77 -18.87
C LYS A 185 14.98 4.66 -20.04
#